data_275ba1e02806c5aa780741511f365ddd
#
_entry.id   275ba1e02806c5aa780741511f365ddd
#
_cell.length_a   1.000
_cell.length_b   1.000
_cell.length_c   1.000
_cell.angle_alpha   90.00
_cell.angle_beta   90.00
_cell.angle_gamma   90.00
#
_symmetry.space_group_name_H-M   'P 1'
#
loop_
_entity.id
_entity.type
_entity.pdbx_description
1 polymer ?
#
loop_
_entity_poly.entity_id
_entity_poly.type
_entity_poly.pdbx_seq_one_letter_code
_entity_poly.pdbx_strand_id
1 'polypeptide(L)'
;KLVVSDDGYGKNDFIKTEKSLVVVTAPGPGSGKMAVCLSQLYHENKHGVKAGYAKFETFPIWNLPLKHPVNLAYEAATTDLNDVNMIDPFHLAYGKTTVNYNRDIEVFPVLNTIFERIYGSSPYRSPTDMGVNMAGFCITDDKVVCDAAKQEVIRRYYKALVREKNGEKVSGEIFKLDLLMKQLEVSVSDRKCVEPAIEVSKKTNAPATAALLPDGQIVTGKTSSLLGATSAMLLNALKTIAGIDDSVKLISPSVISPIQHLKTEHFGSKNPRLHTNEVLLALSISAATDENAQKAMDALQYLRGCEVHSTVILSSVDSDTLSKLGINVTCEPERETRNLFNR
;
A
#
# COMPACT_ATOMS: atom_id res chain seq x y z
N LYS A 1 -10.79 -26.73 -28.08
CA LYS A 1 -10.57 -26.68 -29.54
C LYS A 1 -11.16 -25.38 -30.15
N LEU A 2 -12.38 -25.01 -29.85
CA LEU A 2 -13.07 -23.85 -30.44
C LEU A 2 -12.35 -22.52 -30.18
N VAL A 3 -11.82 -22.30 -28.97
CA VAL A 3 -11.19 -21.02 -28.58
C VAL A 3 -10.03 -20.66 -29.50
N VAL A 4 -9.17 -21.64 -29.83
CA VAL A 4 -8.00 -21.44 -30.71
C VAL A 4 -8.37 -21.94 -32.12
N SER A 5 -9.23 -21.21 -32.78
CA SER A 5 -9.72 -21.48 -34.16
C SER A 5 -10.27 -20.21 -34.80
N ASP A 6 -10.59 -20.27 -36.06
CA ASP A 6 -11.23 -19.18 -36.80
C ASP A 6 -12.62 -18.81 -36.24
N ASP A 7 -13.32 -19.79 -35.61
CA ASP A 7 -14.60 -19.57 -34.92
C ASP A 7 -14.42 -19.04 -33.47
N GLY A 8 -13.23 -19.07 -32.91
CA GLY A 8 -12.87 -18.52 -31.61
C GLY A 8 -12.10 -17.23 -31.77
N TYR A 9 -10.80 -17.27 -31.51
CA TYR A 9 -9.91 -16.09 -31.62
C TYR A 9 -9.98 -15.44 -33.01
N GLY A 10 -10.23 -16.20 -34.07
CA GLY A 10 -10.37 -15.66 -35.41
C GLY A 10 -11.53 -14.69 -35.62
N LYS A 11 -12.52 -14.70 -34.72
CA LYS A 11 -13.65 -13.73 -34.75
C LYS A 11 -13.33 -12.41 -34.00
N ASN A 12 -12.25 -12.36 -33.22
CA ASN A 12 -11.85 -11.14 -32.58
C ASN A 12 -11.14 -10.22 -33.57
N ASP A 13 -11.21 -8.92 -33.33
CA ASP A 13 -10.52 -7.94 -34.15
C ASP A 13 -9.00 -8.13 -34.06
N PHE A 14 -8.33 -8.02 -35.20
CA PHE A 14 -6.88 -7.96 -35.28
C PHE A 14 -6.41 -6.51 -35.14
N ILE A 15 -5.55 -6.26 -34.17
CA ILE A 15 -4.95 -4.95 -33.96
C ILE A 15 -3.62 -4.89 -34.73
N LYS A 16 -3.59 -4.13 -35.82
CA LYS A 16 -2.35 -3.95 -36.59
C LYS A 16 -1.34 -3.17 -35.77
N THR A 17 -0.17 -3.76 -35.54
CA THR A 17 0.93 -3.15 -34.80
C THR A 17 2.16 -3.03 -35.69
N GLU A 18 2.97 -1.98 -35.45
CA GLU A 18 4.19 -1.68 -36.23
C GLU A 18 5.47 -1.83 -35.39
N LYS A 19 5.33 -2.00 -34.09
CA LYS A 19 6.47 -2.06 -33.14
C LYS A 19 6.72 -3.49 -32.70
N SER A 20 8.00 -3.77 -32.44
CA SER A 20 8.43 -5.08 -31.95
C SER A 20 7.97 -5.38 -30.52
N LEU A 21 7.66 -4.38 -29.72
CA LEU A 21 7.10 -4.51 -28.36
C LEU A 21 5.72 -3.85 -28.32
N VAL A 22 4.72 -4.66 -27.95
CA VAL A 22 3.34 -4.22 -27.74
C VAL A 22 2.96 -4.48 -26.31
N VAL A 23 2.55 -3.44 -25.58
CA VAL A 23 2.15 -3.53 -24.16
C VAL A 23 0.64 -3.43 -24.04
N VAL A 24 0.02 -4.45 -23.44
CA VAL A 24 -1.42 -4.47 -23.12
C VAL A 24 -1.61 -4.14 -21.65
N THR A 25 -2.27 -3.03 -21.38
CA THR A 25 -2.59 -2.57 -20.01
C THR A 25 -4.09 -2.52 -19.78
N ALA A 26 -4.51 -2.60 -18.52
CA ALA A 26 -5.91 -2.42 -18.12
C ALA A 26 -6.01 -2.05 -16.64
N PRO A 27 -7.17 -1.53 -16.17
CA PRO A 27 -7.33 -0.97 -14.83
C PRO A 27 -7.09 -1.93 -13.67
N GLY A 28 -7.21 -3.25 -13.88
CA GLY A 28 -7.06 -4.18 -12.76
C GLY A 28 -6.99 -5.65 -13.16
N PRO A 29 -6.92 -6.56 -12.18
CA PRO A 29 -7.04 -8.00 -12.38
C PRO A 29 -8.37 -8.37 -13.05
N GLY A 30 -8.39 -9.46 -13.82
CA GLY A 30 -9.61 -9.92 -14.50
C GLY A 30 -10.09 -9.06 -15.68
N SER A 31 -9.37 -8.01 -16.07
CA SER A 31 -9.77 -7.07 -17.15
C SER A 31 -9.59 -7.63 -18.57
N GLY A 32 -9.23 -8.91 -18.73
CA GLY A 32 -9.12 -9.54 -20.04
C GLY A 32 -7.78 -9.36 -20.76
N LYS A 33 -6.77 -8.75 -20.16
CA LYS A 33 -5.43 -8.52 -20.78
C LYS A 33 -4.85 -9.76 -21.45
N MET A 34 -4.87 -10.88 -20.73
CA MET A 34 -4.34 -12.15 -21.25
C MET A 34 -5.13 -12.64 -22.47
N ALA A 35 -6.47 -12.56 -22.43
CA ALA A 35 -7.32 -12.96 -23.56
C ALA A 35 -7.04 -12.13 -24.81
N VAL A 36 -6.85 -10.83 -24.65
CA VAL A 36 -6.47 -9.93 -25.75
C VAL A 36 -5.11 -10.33 -26.33
N CYS A 37 -4.10 -10.56 -25.46
CA CYS A 37 -2.78 -11.00 -25.92
C CYS A 37 -2.86 -12.33 -26.69
N LEU A 38 -3.55 -13.34 -26.15
CA LEU A 38 -3.65 -14.65 -26.80
C LEU A 38 -4.39 -14.59 -28.13
N SER A 39 -5.45 -13.77 -28.23
CA SER A 39 -6.14 -13.51 -29.47
C SER A 39 -5.24 -12.82 -30.50
N GLN A 40 -4.49 -11.82 -30.08
CA GLN A 40 -3.53 -11.12 -30.93
C GLN A 40 -2.44 -12.09 -31.45
N LEU A 41 -1.89 -12.94 -30.57
CA LEU A 41 -0.89 -13.94 -30.95
C LEU A 41 -1.43 -14.93 -31.99
N TYR A 42 -2.70 -15.32 -31.88
CA TYR A 42 -3.35 -16.18 -32.86
C TYR A 42 -3.37 -15.51 -34.24
N HIS A 43 -3.75 -14.24 -34.33
CA HIS A 43 -3.76 -13.49 -35.57
C HIS A 43 -2.36 -13.23 -36.13
N GLU A 44 -1.38 -12.85 -35.28
CA GLU A 44 0.01 -12.67 -35.70
C GLU A 44 0.58 -13.94 -36.32
N ASN A 45 0.35 -15.09 -35.69
CA ASN A 45 0.78 -16.37 -36.22
C ASN A 45 0.13 -16.71 -37.57
N LYS A 46 -1.16 -16.39 -37.73
CA LYS A 46 -1.89 -16.52 -39.00
C LYS A 46 -1.29 -15.66 -40.12
N HIS A 47 -0.73 -14.50 -39.79
CA HIS A 47 -0.02 -13.61 -40.71
C HIS A 47 1.47 -13.96 -40.87
N GLY A 48 1.93 -15.10 -40.31
CA GLY A 48 3.30 -15.57 -40.42
C GLY A 48 4.30 -14.89 -39.46
N VAL A 49 3.82 -14.08 -38.52
CA VAL A 49 4.63 -13.42 -37.52
C VAL A 49 4.76 -14.30 -36.29
N LYS A 50 6.00 -14.67 -35.93
CA LYS A 50 6.30 -15.41 -34.68
C LYS A 50 6.41 -14.45 -33.51
N ALA A 51 5.26 -13.94 -33.06
CA ALA A 51 5.22 -13.10 -31.88
C ALA A 51 5.32 -13.94 -30.59
N GLY A 52 6.02 -13.43 -29.57
CA GLY A 52 6.13 -14.03 -28.24
C GLY A 52 5.14 -13.41 -27.27
N TYR A 53 4.95 -14.06 -26.12
CA TYR A 53 4.16 -13.57 -25.01
C TYR A 53 5.05 -13.39 -23.78
N ALA A 54 4.89 -12.28 -23.08
CA ALA A 54 5.49 -12.08 -21.78
C ALA A 54 4.49 -11.43 -20.83
N LYS A 55 4.41 -11.95 -19.61
CA LYS A 55 3.64 -11.39 -18.52
C LYS A 55 4.57 -10.55 -17.64
N PHE A 56 4.40 -9.25 -17.66
CA PHE A 56 5.16 -8.37 -16.78
C PHE A 56 4.50 -8.33 -15.40
N GLU A 57 5.26 -8.72 -14.39
CA GLU A 57 4.83 -8.76 -13.00
C GLU A 57 5.91 -8.15 -12.11
N THR A 58 5.47 -7.47 -11.05
CA THR A 58 6.38 -6.94 -10.04
C THR A 58 6.62 -7.93 -8.90
N PHE A 59 5.67 -8.84 -8.64
CA PHE A 59 5.70 -9.84 -7.58
C PHE A 59 4.98 -11.13 -7.99
N PRO A 60 5.30 -12.30 -7.38
CA PRO A 60 6.43 -12.53 -6.47
C PRO A 60 7.76 -12.35 -7.19
N ILE A 61 8.86 -12.15 -6.45
CA ILE A 61 10.20 -12.05 -7.02
C ILE A 61 10.78 -13.45 -7.15
N TRP A 62 11.00 -13.91 -8.37
CA TRP A 62 11.31 -15.30 -8.67
C TRP A 62 12.65 -15.81 -8.16
N ASN A 63 13.67 -14.94 -8.16
CA ASN A 63 15.02 -15.29 -7.75
C ASN A 63 15.30 -15.06 -6.26
N LEU A 64 14.28 -14.70 -5.46
CA LEU A 64 14.36 -14.68 -4.02
C LEU A 64 13.84 -16.00 -3.41
N PRO A 65 14.30 -16.39 -2.21
CA PRO A 65 13.74 -17.53 -1.50
C PRO A 65 12.22 -17.43 -1.28
N LEU A 66 11.55 -18.59 -1.23
CA LEU A 66 10.10 -18.65 -1.04
C LEU A 66 9.62 -17.85 0.17
N LYS A 67 10.33 -17.95 1.29
CA LYS A 67 10.01 -17.28 2.55
C LYS A 67 10.73 -15.94 2.71
N HIS A 68 11.28 -15.38 1.66
CA HIS A 68 11.88 -14.07 1.73
C HIS A 68 10.82 -13.03 2.12
N PRO A 69 11.10 -12.07 3.05
CA PRO A 69 10.12 -11.11 3.52
C PRO A 69 9.38 -10.35 2.41
N VAL A 70 10.07 -9.99 1.34
CA VAL A 70 9.46 -9.33 0.16
C VAL A 70 8.40 -10.22 -0.50
N ASN A 71 8.65 -11.52 -0.66
CA ASN A 71 7.67 -12.46 -1.21
C ASN A 71 6.49 -12.69 -0.26
N LEU A 72 6.73 -12.75 1.06
CA LEU A 72 5.66 -12.84 2.05
C LEU A 72 4.81 -11.55 2.11
N ALA A 73 5.42 -10.38 1.92
CA ALA A 73 4.67 -9.13 1.80
C ALA A 73 3.77 -9.10 0.55
N TYR A 74 4.15 -9.77 -0.54
CA TYR A 74 3.27 -9.97 -1.68
C TYR A 74 2.03 -10.80 -1.31
N GLU A 75 2.19 -11.91 -0.59
CA GLU A 75 1.04 -12.69 -0.10
C GLU A 75 0.14 -11.87 0.83
N ALA A 76 0.72 -11.01 1.66
CA ALA A 76 -0.02 -10.07 2.49
C ALA A 76 -0.78 -9.03 1.64
N ALA A 77 -0.24 -8.66 0.47
CA ALA A 77 -0.87 -7.72 -0.44
C ALA A 77 -2.03 -8.31 -1.24
N THR A 78 -2.10 -9.62 -1.35
CA THR A 78 -3.05 -10.36 -2.19
C THR A 78 -3.89 -11.35 -1.37
N THR A 79 -4.11 -11.06 -0.08
CA THR A 79 -4.92 -11.90 0.81
C THR A 79 -6.35 -12.08 0.31
N ASP A 80 -6.92 -11.06 -0.31
CA ASP A 80 -8.25 -11.06 -0.93
C ASP A 80 -8.33 -11.93 -2.20
N LEU A 81 -7.21 -12.13 -2.88
CA LEU A 81 -7.10 -12.99 -4.08
C LEU A 81 -6.72 -14.44 -3.75
N ASN A 82 -6.39 -14.73 -2.48
CA ASN A 82 -5.87 -16.02 -2.03
C ASN A 82 -4.59 -16.47 -2.78
N ASP A 83 -3.77 -15.53 -3.22
CA ASP A 83 -2.48 -15.86 -3.78
C ASP A 83 -1.55 -16.45 -2.72
N VAL A 84 -0.87 -17.53 -3.07
CA VAL A 84 0.13 -18.20 -2.24
C VAL A 84 1.37 -18.43 -3.09
N ASN A 85 2.51 -18.01 -2.57
CA ASN A 85 3.78 -18.27 -3.23
C ASN A 85 4.14 -19.75 -3.12
N MET A 86 4.65 -20.30 -4.20
CA MET A 86 5.12 -21.69 -4.28
C MET A 86 6.38 -21.78 -5.15
N ILE A 87 7.13 -22.85 -4.98
CA ILE A 87 8.18 -23.20 -5.94
C ILE A 87 7.50 -23.65 -7.22
N ASP A 88 7.92 -23.11 -8.36
CA ASP A 88 7.42 -23.50 -9.67
C ASP A 88 7.80 -24.97 -9.98
N PRO A 89 6.82 -25.90 -9.99
CA PRO A 89 7.10 -27.30 -10.18
C PRO A 89 7.58 -27.63 -11.62
N PHE A 90 7.20 -26.81 -12.60
CA PHE A 90 7.64 -26.97 -13.97
C PHE A 90 9.10 -26.58 -14.13
N HIS A 91 9.57 -25.49 -13.49
CA HIS A 91 10.97 -25.11 -13.43
C HIS A 91 11.81 -26.11 -12.66
N LEU A 92 11.26 -26.62 -11.55
CA LEU A 92 11.94 -27.62 -10.71
C LEU A 92 12.21 -28.91 -11.50
N ALA A 93 11.31 -29.30 -12.40
CA ALA A 93 11.45 -30.50 -13.22
C ALA A 93 12.71 -30.50 -14.10
N TYR A 94 13.31 -29.36 -14.38
CA TYR A 94 14.59 -29.26 -15.11
C TYR A 94 15.69 -28.53 -14.32
N GLY A 95 15.62 -28.65 -12.99
CA GLY A 95 16.71 -28.29 -12.09
C GLY A 95 16.81 -26.80 -11.75
N LYS A 96 15.74 -26.01 -11.97
CA LYS A 96 15.69 -24.59 -11.62
C LYS A 96 14.71 -24.35 -10.47
N THR A 97 15.16 -23.70 -9.41
CA THR A 97 14.29 -23.29 -8.30
C THR A 97 13.90 -21.84 -8.47
N THR A 98 12.62 -21.59 -8.67
CA THR A 98 12.05 -20.24 -8.79
C THR A 98 10.75 -20.16 -8.02
N VAL A 99 10.42 -18.98 -7.52
CA VAL A 99 9.16 -18.71 -6.83
C VAL A 99 8.15 -18.14 -7.82
N ASN A 100 6.94 -18.69 -7.79
CA ASN A 100 5.80 -18.15 -8.51
C ASN A 100 4.56 -18.27 -7.62
N TYR A 101 3.40 -17.86 -8.04
CA TYR A 101 2.18 -17.99 -7.24
C TYR A 101 1.23 -19.04 -7.84
N ASN A 102 0.39 -19.60 -6.96
CA ASN A 102 -0.48 -20.73 -7.28
C ASN A 102 -1.30 -20.54 -8.56
N ARG A 103 -1.93 -19.37 -8.77
CA ARG A 103 -2.80 -19.15 -9.94
C ARG A 103 -2.07 -19.26 -11.28
N ASP A 104 -0.84 -18.77 -11.37
CA ASP A 104 -0.06 -18.90 -12.61
C ASP A 104 0.32 -20.36 -12.86
N ILE A 105 0.68 -21.08 -11.80
CA ILE A 105 1.01 -22.50 -11.87
C ILE A 105 -0.21 -23.33 -12.30
N GLU A 106 -1.37 -23.08 -11.72
CA GLU A 106 -2.63 -23.78 -12.02
C GLU A 106 -3.14 -23.52 -13.46
N VAL A 107 -2.95 -22.30 -13.94
CA VAL A 107 -3.41 -21.90 -15.29
C VAL A 107 -2.44 -22.34 -16.38
N PHE A 108 -1.17 -22.57 -16.07
CA PHE A 108 -0.14 -22.85 -17.06
C PHE A 108 -0.47 -24.03 -18.01
N PRO A 109 -1.01 -25.18 -17.59
CA PRO A 109 -1.34 -26.27 -18.51
C PRO A 109 -2.33 -25.86 -19.60
N VAL A 110 -3.27 -24.99 -19.26
CA VAL A 110 -4.25 -24.44 -20.23
C VAL A 110 -3.56 -23.51 -21.21
N LEU A 111 -2.70 -22.60 -20.71
CA LEU A 111 -1.94 -21.69 -21.56
C LEU A 111 -0.97 -22.44 -22.47
N ASN A 112 -0.28 -23.43 -21.92
CA ASN A 112 0.63 -24.28 -22.70
C ASN A 112 -0.09 -24.93 -23.88
N THR A 113 -1.28 -25.50 -23.64
CA THR A 113 -2.12 -26.08 -24.70
C THR A 113 -2.54 -25.01 -25.74
N ILE A 114 -2.81 -23.78 -25.34
CA ILE A 114 -3.14 -22.67 -26.24
C ILE A 114 -1.91 -22.34 -27.11
N PHE A 115 -0.74 -22.21 -26.53
CA PHE A 115 0.49 -21.93 -27.29
C PHE A 115 0.85 -23.06 -28.25
N GLU A 116 0.71 -24.31 -27.83
CA GLU A 116 0.89 -25.48 -28.71
C GLU A 116 -0.01 -25.43 -29.95
N ARG A 117 -1.26 -24.97 -29.77
CA ARG A 117 -2.20 -24.83 -30.89
C ARG A 117 -1.90 -23.62 -31.78
N ILE A 118 -1.37 -22.55 -31.23
CA ILE A 118 -0.99 -21.36 -32.00
C ILE A 118 0.28 -21.62 -32.80
N TYR A 119 1.30 -22.21 -32.19
CA TYR A 119 2.64 -22.31 -32.74
C TYR A 119 3.04 -23.69 -33.24
N GLY A 120 2.21 -24.74 -32.99
CA GLY A 120 2.57 -26.14 -33.23
C GLY A 120 3.34 -26.78 -32.08
N SER A 121 4.07 -26.00 -31.31
CA SER A 121 4.76 -26.41 -30.08
C SER A 121 4.87 -25.19 -29.15
N SER A 122 4.74 -25.39 -27.83
CA SER A 122 4.88 -24.29 -26.90
C SER A 122 6.34 -23.82 -26.78
N PRO A 123 6.62 -22.51 -26.86
CA PRO A 123 7.94 -21.98 -26.59
C PRO A 123 8.25 -21.91 -25.10
N TYR A 124 7.27 -22.13 -24.23
CA TYR A 124 7.37 -22.00 -22.77
C TYR A 124 7.25 -23.37 -22.10
N ARG A 125 8.13 -23.65 -21.14
CA ARG A 125 8.14 -24.89 -20.36
C ARG A 125 7.57 -24.71 -18.96
N SER A 126 7.40 -23.46 -18.53
CA SER A 126 6.85 -23.11 -17.22
C SER A 126 6.15 -21.76 -17.26
N PRO A 127 5.28 -21.44 -16.27
CA PRO A 127 4.72 -20.11 -16.14
C PRO A 127 5.81 -19.05 -15.90
N THR A 128 6.92 -19.41 -15.28
CA THR A 128 8.05 -18.52 -15.05
C THR A 128 8.76 -18.13 -16.36
N ASP A 129 8.80 -19.03 -17.35
CA ASP A 129 9.38 -18.71 -18.67
C ASP A 129 8.58 -17.62 -19.42
N MET A 130 7.30 -17.44 -19.11
CA MET A 130 6.43 -16.42 -19.73
C MET A 130 6.56 -15.06 -19.06
N GLY A 131 7.12 -14.97 -17.87
CA GLY A 131 7.12 -13.76 -17.10
C GLY A 131 8.45 -12.98 -17.19
N VAL A 132 8.42 -11.76 -16.68
CA VAL A 132 9.58 -10.86 -16.61
C VAL A 132 9.65 -10.29 -15.20
N ASN A 133 10.13 -11.09 -14.26
CA ASN A 133 10.27 -10.65 -12.87
C ASN A 133 11.54 -11.18 -12.23
N MET A 134 12.62 -10.49 -12.49
CA MET A 134 13.93 -10.79 -11.90
C MET A 134 14.43 -9.59 -11.06
N ALA A 135 13.49 -8.82 -10.49
CA ALA A 135 13.79 -7.61 -9.73
C ALA A 135 14.70 -7.84 -8.52
N GLY A 136 14.74 -9.09 -8.01
CA GLY A 136 15.66 -9.47 -6.93
C GLY A 136 17.13 -9.25 -7.25
N PHE A 137 17.53 -9.27 -8.52
CA PHE A 137 18.90 -8.93 -8.91
C PHE A 137 19.23 -7.44 -8.79
N CYS A 138 18.20 -6.58 -8.62
CA CYS A 138 18.38 -5.14 -8.44
C CYS A 138 18.41 -4.75 -6.95
N ILE A 139 18.24 -5.69 -6.03
CA ILE A 139 18.33 -5.43 -4.60
C ILE A 139 19.79 -5.25 -4.23
N THR A 140 20.13 -4.04 -3.76
CA THR A 140 21.49 -3.68 -3.32
C THR A 140 21.66 -3.73 -1.81
N ASP A 141 20.57 -3.65 -1.07
CA ASP A 141 20.53 -3.76 0.40
C ASP A 141 19.33 -4.62 0.81
N ASP A 142 19.61 -5.88 1.10
CA ASP A 142 18.61 -6.88 1.46
C ASP A 142 17.92 -6.56 2.79
N LYS A 143 18.68 -5.99 3.75
CA LYS A 143 18.13 -5.63 5.06
C LYS A 143 17.05 -4.56 4.94
N VAL A 144 17.29 -3.53 4.14
CA VAL A 144 16.34 -2.43 3.93
C VAL A 144 15.03 -2.94 3.32
N VAL A 145 15.09 -3.79 2.30
CA VAL A 145 13.86 -4.32 1.68
C VAL A 145 13.14 -5.31 2.59
N CYS A 146 13.86 -6.10 3.39
CA CYS A 146 13.28 -6.98 4.40
C CYS A 146 12.55 -6.20 5.50
N ASP A 147 13.18 -5.16 6.04
CA ASP A 147 12.58 -4.32 7.08
C ASP A 147 11.33 -3.60 6.54
N ALA A 148 11.38 -3.07 5.32
CA ALA A 148 10.22 -2.46 4.65
C ALA A 148 9.09 -3.46 4.42
N ALA A 149 9.40 -4.68 4.00
CA ALA A 149 8.43 -5.75 3.79
C ALA A 149 7.73 -6.17 5.10
N LYS A 150 8.48 -6.30 6.18
CA LYS A 150 7.95 -6.57 7.53
C LYS A 150 6.98 -5.48 7.98
N GLN A 151 7.35 -4.21 7.82
CA GLN A 151 6.46 -3.09 8.14
C GLN A 151 5.20 -3.07 7.28
N GLU A 152 5.28 -3.46 6.00
CA GLU A 152 4.10 -3.55 5.13
C GLU A 152 3.11 -4.61 5.60
N VAL A 153 3.58 -5.78 6.05
CA VAL A 153 2.70 -6.83 6.58
C VAL A 153 1.97 -6.35 7.84
N ILE A 154 2.67 -5.66 8.75
CA ILE A 154 2.06 -5.08 9.95
C ILE A 154 1.01 -4.00 9.57
N ARG A 155 1.31 -3.14 8.60
CA ARG A 155 0.34 -2.13 8.12
C ARG A 155 -0.92 -2.77 7.56
N ARG A 156 -0.80 -3.86 6.80
CA ARG A 156 -1.95 -4.58 6.25
C ARG A 156 -2.78 -5.26 7.34
N TYR A 157 -2.10 -5.81 8.35
CA TYR A 157 -2.78 -6.38 9.50
C TYR A 157 -3.66 -5.34 10.20
N TYR A 158 -3.12 -4.18 10.54
CA TYR A 158 -3.92 -3.09 11.14
C TYR A 158 -5.05 -2.62 10.23
N LYS A 159 -4.79 -2.50 8.92
CA LYS A 159 -5.82 -2.11 7.95
C LYS A 159 -6.98 -3.13 7.93
N ALA A 160 -6.68 -4.42 8.00
CA ALA A 160 -7.70 -5.46 8.05
C ALA A 160 -8.50 -5.40 9.37
N LEU A 161 -7.84 -5.18 10.51
CA LEU A 161 -8.53 -4.98 11.80
C LEU A 161 -9.49 -3.78 11.77
N VAL A 162 -9.08 -2.67 11.18
CA VAL A 162 -9.95 -1.47 11.04
C VAL A 162 -11.14 -1.76 10.11
N ARG A 163 -10.93 -2.50 9.00
CA ARG A 163 -12.01 -2.91 8.10
C ARG A 163 -13.02 -3.83 8.81
N GLU A 164 -12.54 -4.78 9.61
CA GLU A 164 -13.40 -5.65 10.44
C GLU A 164 -14.21 -4.84 11.44
N LYS A 165 -13.58 -3.89 12.15
CA LYS A 165 -14.25 -2.97 13.08
C LYS A 165 -15.32 -2.12 12.39
N ASN A 166 -15.14 -1.82 11.12
CA ASN A 166 -16.11 -1.10 10.29
C ASN A 166 -17.21 -1.99 9.71
N GLY A 167 -17.20 -3.31 9.99
CA GLY A 167 -18.24 -4.25 9.63
C GLY A 167 -17.98 -5.05 8.35
N GLU A 168 -16.77 -4.98 7.78
CA GLU A 168 -16.39 -5.84 6.66
C GLU A 168 -16.08 -7.27 7.14
N LYS A 169 -16.37 -8.26 6.29
CA LYS A 169 -16.11 -9.67 6.58
C LYS A 169 -14.68 -10.04 6.13
N VAL A 170 -13.69 -9.73 6.93
CA VAL A 170 -12.27 -9.93 6.58
C VAL A 170 -11.51 -10.83 7.57
N SER A 171 -12.20 -11.58 8.41
CA SER A 171 -11.56 -12.45 9.42
C SER A 171 -10.61 -13.49 8.82
N GLY A 172 -10.87 -14.00 7.62
CA GLY A 172 -9.95 -14.87 6.88
C GLY A 172 -8.65 -14.17 6.45
N GLU A 173 -8.75 -12.90 6.04
CA GLU A 173 -7.57 -12.07 5.73
C GLU A 173 -6.73 -11.80 6.97
N ILE A 174 -7.38 -11.45 8.11
CA ILE A 174 -6.70 -11.23 9.39
C ILE A 174 -5.94 -12.48 9.84
N PHE A 175 -6.58 -13.65 9.76
CA PHE A 175 -5.94 -14.91 10.10
C PHE A 175 -4.70 -15.19 9.22
N LYS A 176 -4.81 -14.98 7.91
CA LYS A 176 -3.68 -15.15 6.97
C LYS A 176 -2.55 -14.17 7.28
N LEU A 177 -2.88 -12.90 7.56
CA LEU A 177 -1.88 -11.88 7.93
C LEU A 177 -1.18 -12.20 9.25
N ASP A 178 -1.90 -12.72 10.26
CA ASP A 178 -1.30 -13.21 11.51
C ASP A 178 -0.32 -14.38 11.27
N LEU A 179 -0.67 -15.31 10.39
CA LEU A 179 0.25 -16.39 9.99
C LEU A 179 1.51 -15.86 9.29
N LEU A 180 1.37 -14.87 8.42
CA LEU A 180 2.51 -14.25 7.72
C LEU A 180 3.39 -13.48 8.71
N MET A 181 2.82 -12.77 9.68
CA MET A 181 3.57 -12.11 10.75
C MET A 181 4.38 -13.12 11.58
N LYS A 182 3.79 -14.27 11.92
CA LYS A 182 4.49 -15.36 12.61
C LYS A 182 5.64 -15.94 11.78
N GLN A 183 5.45 -16.11 10.46
CA GLN A 183 6.50 -16.57 9.57
C GLN A 183 7.67 -15.57 9.44
N LEU A 184 7.36 -14.28 9.53
CA LEU A 184 8.34 -13.19 9.50
C LEU A 184 8.99 -12.93 10.87
N GLU A 185 8.52 -13.61 11.92
CA GLU A 185 8.93 -13.40 13.31
C GLU A 185 8.77 -11.93 13.73
N VAL A 186 7.62 -11.33 13.37
CA VAL A 186 7.28 -9.94 13.73
C VAL A 186 5.95 -9.88 14.47
N SER A 187 5.82 -8.83 15.26
CA SER A 187 4.62 -8.45 16.01
C SER A 187 4.25 -6.99 15.74
N VAL A 188 3.14 -6.54 16.26
CA VAL A 188 2.71 -5.14 16.15
C VAL A 188 3.68 -4.17 16.85
N SER A 189 4.40 -4.61 17.89
CA SER A 189 5.39 -3.81 18.61
C SER A 189 6.67 -3.53 17.80
N ASP A 190 6.94 -4.29 16.73
CA ASP A 190 8.03 -4.00 15.81
C ASP A 190 7.78 -2.74 14.96
N ARG A 191 6.56 -2.21 15.02
CA ARG A 191 6.24 -0.88 14.51
C ARG A 191 6.47 0.15 15.62
N LYS A 192 7.64 0.75 15.65
CA LYS A 192 8.17 1.59 16.75
C LYS A 192 7.26 2.73 17.19
N CYS A 193 6.34 3.21 16.38
CA CYS A 193 5.39 4.26 16.76
C CYS A 193 4.13 3.74 17.50
N VAL A 194 3.92 2.43 17.60
CA VAL A 194 2.73 1.83 18.25
C VAL A 194 2.77 2.04 19.76
N GLU A 195 3.81 1.53 20.43
CA GLU A 195 3.91 1.61 21.89
C GLU A 195 3.91 3.06 22.41
N PRO A 196 4.68 4.02 21.84
CA PRO A 196 4.64 5.41 22.28
C PRO A 196 3.25 6.07 22.16
N ALA A 197 2.48 5.74 21.09
CA ALA A 197 1.12 6.24 20.96
C ALA A 197 0.22 5.70 22.09
N ILE A 198 0.30 4.39 22.37
CA ILE A 198 -0.48 3.72 23.41
C ILE A 198 -0.11 4.25 24.80
N GLU A 199 1.18 4.45 25.10
CA GLU A 199 1.66 4.99 26.37
C GLU A 199 1.13 6.40 26.62
N VAL A 200 1.22 7.29 25.62
CA VAL A 200 0.69 8.67 25.73
C VAL A 200 -0.83 8.62 25.93
N SER A 201 -1.54 7.79 25.22
CA SER A 201 -3.00 7.63 25.38
C SER A 201 -3.36 7.17 26.78
N LYS A 202 -2.69 6.15 27.31
CA LYS A 202 -2.90 5.66 28.68
C LYS A 202 -2.60 6.72 29.74
N LYS A 203 -1.45 7.42 29.58
CA LYS A 203 -1.02 8.46 30.53
C LYS A 203 -1.96 9.66 30.56
N THR A 204 -2.55 10.01 29.43
CA THR A 204 -3.37 11.22 29.31
C THR A 204 -4.86 10.96 29.29
N ASN A 205 -5.26 9.69 29.23
CA ASN A 205 -6.64 9.24 29.05
C ASN A 205 -7.34 9.93 27.86
N ALA A 206 -6.58 10.15 26.78
CA ALA A 206 -7.05 10.78 25.57
C ALA A 206 -6.44 10.09 24.35
N PRO A 207 -7.09 10.10 23.17
CA PRO A 207 -6.50 9.59 21.95
C PRO A 207 -5.15 10.23 21.68
N ALA A 208 -4.21 9.42 21.23
CA ALA A 208 -2.85 9.85 20.90
C ALA A 208 -2.41 9.30 19.55
N THR A 209 -1.45 9.99 18.95
CA THR A 209 -0.80 9.58 17.71
C THR A 209 0.70 9.76 17.86
N ALA A 210 1.49 8.82 17.36
CA ALA A 210 2.94 8.91 17.34
C ALA A 210 3.48 8.77 15.92
N ALA A 211 4.56 9.47 15.62
CA ALA A 211 5.29 9.38 14.37
C ALA A 211 6.73 8.98 14.63
N LEU A 212 7.25 8.08 13.80
CA LEU A 212 8.68 7.79 13.69
C LEU A 212 9.24 8.65 12.54
N LEU A 213 10.12 9.58 12.87
CA LEU A 213 10.77 10.48 11.93
C LEU A 213 11.96 9.79 11.22
N PRO A 214 12.46 10.37 10.10
CA PRO A 214 13.56 9.77 9.33
C PRO A 214 14.85 9.58 10.10
N ASP A 215 15.11 10.41 11.10
CA ASP A 215 16.27 10.35 12.00
C ASP A 215 16.12 9.32 13.15
N GLY A 216 14.96 8.64 13.20
CA GLY A 216 14.63 7.66 14.22
C GLY A 216 14.00 8.24 15.50
N GLN A 217 13.79 9.55 15.58
CA GLN A 217 13.10 10.16 16.72
C GLN A 217 11.60 9.81 16.68
N ILE A 218 11.03 9.66 17.87
CA ILE A 218 9.57 9.48 18.03
C ILE A 218 8.96 10.79 18.51
N VAL A 219 7.97 11.26 17.78
CA VAL A 219 7.19 12.44 18.12
C VAL A 219 5.74 12.04 18.36
N THR A 220 5.13 12.59 19.40
CA THR A 220 3.76 12.26 19.78
C THR A 220 2.85 13.49 19.77
N GLY A 221 1.57 13.24 19.62
CA GLY A 221 0.50 14.22 19.81
C GLY A 221 -0.68 13.59 20.50
N LYS A 222 -1.40 14.36 21.31
CA LYS A 222 -2.65 13.94 21.97
C LYS A 222 -3.80 14.85 21.61
N THR A 223 -5.01 14.34 21.70
CA THR A 223 -6.21 15.13 21.54
C THR A 223 -6.29 16.22 22.64
N SER A 224 -6.66 17.41 22.23
CA SER A 224 -6.91 18.59 23.08
C SER A 224 -8.25 19.24 22.72
N SER A 225 -8.59 20.36 23.36
CA SER A 225 -9.75 21.16 22.98
C SER A 225 -9.60 21.84 21.61
N LEU A 226 -8.36 22.04 21.16
CA LEU A 226 -8.05 22.77 19.92
C LEU A 226 -7.82 21.82 18.74
N LEU A 227 -7.10 20.71 18.98
CA LEU A 227 -6.55 19.86 17.93
C LEU A 227 -6.88 18.39 18.19
N GLY A 228 -7.13 17.62 17.12
CA GLY A 228 -7.08 16.17 17.17
C GLY A 228 -5.65 15.66 17.40
N ALA A 229 -5.50 14.43 17.89
CA ALA A 229 -4.22 13.82 18.21
C ALA A 229 -3.25 13.85 17.01
N THR A 230 -3.75 13.51 15.83
CA THR A 230 -2.97 13.47 14.58
C THR A 230 -2.51 14.87 14.16
N SER A 231 -3.36 15.88 14.31
CA SER A 231 -3.01 17.28 14.04
C SER A 231 -1.93 17.81 15.00
N ALA A 232 -2.04 17.45 16.28
CA ALA A 232 -1.04 17.81 17.28
C ALA A 232 0.31 17.11 17.01
N MET A 233 0.30 15.81 16.68
CA MET A 233 1.50 15.06 16.29
C MET A 233 2.13 15.69 15.04
N LEU A 234 1.35 16.05 14.04
CA LEU A 234 1.85 16.65 12.80
C LEU A 234 2.61 17.96 13.06
N LEU A 235 2.03 18.88 13.85
CA LEU A 235 2.72 20.12 14.22
C LEU A 235 4.00 19.87 15.02
N ASN A 236 3.97 18.92 15.96
CA ASN A 236 5.14 18.56 16.74
C ASN A 236 6.23 17.95 15.86
N ALA A 237 5.87 17.08 14.90
CA ALA A 237 6.81 16.51 13.92
C ALA A 237 7.47 17.62 13.07
N LEU A 238 6.69 18.57 12.57
CA LEU A 238 7.21 19.69 11.80
C LEU A 238 8.17 20.58 12.62
N LYS A 239 7.84 20.84 13.90
CA LYS A 239 8.75 21.55 14.81
C LYS A 239 10.07 20.80 14.97
N THR A 240 10.01 19.51 15.28
CA THR A 240 11.20 18.68 15.48
C THR A 240 12.11 18.68 14.26
N ILE A 241 11.51 18.44 13.06
CA ILE A 241 12.25 18.42 11.79
C ILE A 241 12.88 19.80 11.49
N ALA A 242 12.15 20.88 11.76
CA ALA A 242 12.61 22.25 11.51
C ALA A 242 13.54 22.82 12.59
N GLY A 243 13.79 22.06 13.68
CA GLY A 243 14.60 22.53 14.81
C GLY A 243 13.96 23.69 15.58
N ILE A 244 12.63 23.73 15.65
CA ILE A 244 11.87 24.77 16.32
C ILE A 244 11.56 24.32 17.76
N ASP A 245 11.79 25.20 18.73
CA ASP A 245 11.54 24.95 20.14
C ASP A 245 10.05 24.64 20.41
N ASP A 246 9.80 23.68 21.31
CA ASP A 246 8.44 23.20 21.62
C ASP A 246 7.53 24.30 22.19
N SER A 247 8.07 25.32 22.84
CA SER A 247 7.31 26.45 23.39
C SER A 247 6.74 27.37 22.30
N VAL A 248 7.28 27.32 21.07
CA VAL A 248 6.83 28.15 19.95
C VAL A 248 5.46 27.68 19.46
N LYS A 249 4.51 28.59 19.36
CA LYS A 249 3.18 28.33 18.80
C LYS A 249 3.18 28.67 17.32
N LEU A 250 3.23 27.65 16.46
CA LEU A 250 3.22 27.83 15.00
C LEU A 250 1.90 28.45 14.47
N ILE A 251 0.82 28.25 15.19
CA ILE A 251 -0.50 28.80 14.85
C ILE A 251 -1.05 29.50 16.09
N SER A 252 -1.36 30.78 15.97
CA SER A 252 -1.91 31.52 17.10
C SER A 252 -3.35 31.11 17.41
N PRO A 253 -3.81 31.20 18.67
CA PRO A 253 -5.21 30.98 19.02
C PRO A 253 -6.18 31.89 18.26
N SER A 254 -5.75 33.08 17.86
CA SER A 254 -6.55 34.03 17.06
C SER A 254 -6.81 33.53 15.63
N VAL A 255 -6.01 32.58 15.10
CA VAL A 255 -6.25 31.91 13.82
C VAL A 255 -7.11 30.66 14.02
N ILE A 256 -6.91 29.93 15.12
CA ILE A 256 -7.65 28.68 15.39
C ILE A 256 -9.12 28.95 15.72
N SER A 257 -9.38 29.93 16.59
CA SER A 257 -10.73 30.22 17.09
C SER A 257 -11.77 30.55 15.99
N PRO A 258 -11.46 31.37 14.98
CA PRO A 258 -12.39 31.60 13.87
C PRO A 258 -12.71 30.34 13.06
N ILE A 259 -11.72 29.44 12.88
CA ILE A 259 -11.93 28.17 12.17
C ILE A 259 -12.87 27.26 12.97
N GLN A 260 -12.68 27.19 14.29
CA GLN A 260 -13.57 26.42 15.18
C GLN A 260 -14.99 26.97 15.14
N HIS A 261 -15.15 28.30 15.21
CA HIS A 261 -16.46 28.97 15.13
C HIS A 261 -17.14 28.67 13.78
N LEU A 262 -16.42 28.80 12.68
CA LEU A 262 -16.94 28.45 11.34
C LEU A 262 -17.42 26.99 11.27
N LYS A 263 -16.65 26.07 11.83
CA LYS A 263 -17.00 24.63 11.88
C LYS A 263 -18.28 24.37 12.67
N THR A 264 -18.37 24.94 13.86
CA THR A 264 -19.44 24.60 14.79
C THR A 264 -20.73 25.38 14.48
N GLU A 265 -20.64 26.70 14.28
CA GLU A 265 -21.79 27.55 14.15
C GLU A 265 -22.35 27.60 12.72
N HIS A 266 -21.48 27.55 11.71
CA HIS A 266 -21.92 27.68 10.33
C HIS A 266 -22.04 26.35 9.59
N PHE A 267 -21.13 25.40 9.85
CA PHE A 267 -21.17 24.08 9.21
C PHE A 267 -21.86 22.99 10.06
N GLY A 268 -22.24 23.32 11.31
CA GLY A 268 -22.97 22.42 12.20
C GLY A 268 -22.15 21.23 12.68
N SER A 269 -20.82 21.30 12.61
CA SER A 269 -19.95 20.23 13.13
C SER A 269 -20.05 20.18 14.65
N LYS A 270 -20.20 18.98 15.18
CA LYS A 270 -20.15 18.72 16.64
C LYS A 270 -18.73 18.66 17.18
N ASN A 271 -17.73 18.57 16.30
CA ASN A 271 -16.32 18.48 16.65
C ASN A 271 -15.62 19.83 16.38
N PRO A 272 -15.28 20.62 17.42
CA PRO A 272 -14.58 21.89 17.24
C PRO A 272 -13.09 21.71 16.89
N ARG A 273 -12.51 20.55 17.15
CA ARG A 273 -11.07 20.31 16.98
C ARG A 273 -10.69 20.39 15.51
N LEU A 274 -9.55 20.97 15.22
CA LEU A 274 -9.04 21.05 13.86
C LEU A 274 -8.48 19.68 13.42
N HIS A 275 -8.88 19.27 12.21
CA HIS A 275 -8.30 18.15 11.47
C HIS A 275 -6.97 18.54 10.82
N THR A 276 -6.24 17.57 10.33
CA THR A 276 -4.89 17.77 9.74
C THR A 276 -4.89 18.75 8.56
N ASN A 277 -5.87 18.68 7.67
CA ASN A 277 -6.01 19.63 6.57
C ASN A 277 -6.29 21.06 7.03
N GLU A 278 -7.15 21.24 8.04
CA GLU A 278 -7.48 22.54 8.61
C GLU A 278 -6.25 23.15 9.31
N VAL A 279 -5.47 22.32 10.02
CA VAL A 279 -4.22 22.74 10.65
C VAL A 279 -3.19 23.16 9.61
N LEU A 280 -3.05 22.43 8.51
CA LEU A 280 -2.12 22.82 7.43
C LEU A 280 -2.53 24.11 6.74
N LEU A 281 -3.83 24.35 6.54
CA LEU A 281 -4.33 25.63 6.02
C LEU A 281 -4.03 26.76 6.99
N ALA A 282 -4.29 26.56 8.29
CA ALA A 282 -3.99 27.56 9.33
C ALA A 282 -2.48 27.85 9.42
N LEU A 283 -1.64 26.82 9.32
CA LEU A 283 -0.19 26.95 9.30
C LEU A 283 0.28 27.73 8.05
N SER A 284 -0.28 27.44 6.88
CA SER A 284 0.03 28.15 5.63
C SER A 284 -0.31 29.65 5.71
N ILE A 285 -1.42 29.99 6.36
CA ILE A 285 -1.80 31.40 6.61
C ILE A 285 -0.80 32.05 7.57
N SER A 286 -0.45 31.36 8.66
CA SER A 286 0.53 31.85 9.64
C SER A 286 1.92 32.06 9.02
N ALA A 287 2.34 31.19 8.12
CA ALA A 287 3.63 31.25 7.43
C ALA A 287 3.83 32.55 6.59
N ALA A 288 2.74 33.21 6.21
CA ALA A 288 2.82 34.48 5.50
C ALA A 288 3.48 35.61 6.33
N THR A 289 3.48 35.49 7.67
CA THR A 289 3.96 36.54 8.59
C THR A 289 4.86 36.04 9.72
N ASP A 290 5.03 34.73 9.85
CA ASP A 290 5.82 34.08 10.91
C ASP A 290 6.89 33.15 10.31
N GLU A 291 8.16 33.45 10.55
CA GLU A 291 9.29 32.68 10.04
C GLU A 291 9.32 31.23 10.55
N ASN A 292 8.89 30.98 11.78
CA ASN A 292 8.87 29.61 12.31
C ASN A 292 7.75 28.79 11.65
N ALA A 293 6.58 29.41 11.39
CA ALA A 293 5.52 28.77 10.62
C ALA A 293 5.98 28.47 9.18
N GLN A 294 6.76 29.37 8.56
CA GLN A 294 7.32 29.12 7.22
C GLN A 294 8.33 27.96 7.26
N LYS A 295 9.27 27.93 8.23
CA LYS A 295 10.20 26.79 8.40
C LYS A 295 9.46 25.45 8.59
N ALA A 296 8.38 25.48 9.36
CA ALA A 296 7.56 24.29 9.56
C ALA A 296 6.85 23.84 8.25
N MET A 297 6.37 24.78 7.43
CA MET A 297 5.82 24.48 6.09
C MET A 297 6.88 23.86 5.18
N ASP A 298 8.09 24.39 5.17
CA ASP A 298 9.20 23.86 4.36
C ASP A 298 9.63 22.44 4.80
N ALA A 299 9.37 22.11 6.06
CA ALA A 299 9.66 20.79 6.63
C ALA A 299 8.67 19.68 6.16
N LEU A 300 7.52 20.02 5.57
CA LEU A 300 6.51 19.05 5.12
C LEU A 300 7.07 17.98 4.18
N GLN A 301 7.99 18.33 3.30
CA GLN A 301 8.61 17.39 2.35
C GLN A 301 9.33 16.23 3.03
N TYR A 302 9.82 16.41 4.26
CA TYR A 302 10.56 15.40 5.02
C TYR A 302 9.66 14.41 5.77
N LEU A 303 8.35 14.62 5.75
CA LEU A 303 7.39 13.68 6.33
C LEU A 303 7.12 12.47 5.43
N ARG A 304 7.53 12.53 4.17
CA ARG A 304 7.30 11.45 3.23
C ARG A 304 8.02 10.17 3.68
N GLY A 305 7.28 9.08 3.77
CA GLY A 305 7.79 7.78 4.22
C GLY A 305 7.84 7.60 5.74
N CYS A 306 7.51 8.64 6.53
CA CYS A 306 7.37 8.48 7.98
C CYS A 306 6.31 7.45 8.33
N GLU A 307 6.54 6.73 9.42
CA GLU A 307 5.61 5.75 9.98
C GLU A 307 4.81 6.38 11.12
N VAL A 308 3.48 6.30 11.04
CA VAL A 308 2.57 6.91 12.03
C VAL A 308 1.61 5.88 12.55
N HIS A 309 1.31 5.94 13.85
CA HIS A 309 0.28 5.11 14.49
C HIS A 309 -0.65 5.96 15.35
N SER A 310 -1.95 5.74 15.22
CA SER A 310 -3.00 6.36 16.03
C SER A 310 -3.68 5.34 16.93
N THR A 311 -3.98 5.73 18.17
CA THR A 311 -4.73 4.86 19.10
C THR A 311 -6.23 4.77 18.82
N VAL A 312 -6.70 5.49 17.81
CA VAL A 312 -8.09 5.45 17.34
C VAL A 312 -8.14 5.49 15.83
N ILE A 313 -9.24 4.99 15.27
CA ILE A 313 -9.52 5.06 13.83
C ILE A 313 -9.58 6.53 13.40
N LEU A 314 -8.80 6.87 12.40
CA LEU A 314 -8.76 8.23 11.86
C LEU A 314 -10.02 8.57 11.05
N SER A 315 -10.36 9.84 11.00
CA SER A 315 -11.32 10.36 10.03
C SER A 315 -10.79 10.19 8.60
N SER A 316 -11.68 10.14 7.61
CA SER A 316 -11.27 10.12 6.20
C SER A 316 -10.41 11.33 5.84
N VAL A 317 -10.72 12.50 6.38
CA VAL A 317 -9.98 13.74 6.14
C VAL A 317 -8.54 13.64 6.63
N ASP A 318 -8.33 13.12 7.86
CA ASP A 318 -6.98 12.95 8.41
C ASP A 318 -6.21 11.89 7.65
N SER A 319 -6.84 10.76 7.35
CA SER A 319 -6.24 9.66 6.59
C SER A 319 -5.81 10.09 5.19
N ASP A 320 -6.69 10.81 4.47
CA ASP A 320 -6.41 11.31 3.11
C ASP A 320 -5.29 12.36 3.11
N THR A 321 -5.28 13.24 4.10
CA THR A 321 -4.24 14.27 4.24
C THR A 321 -2.87 13.63 4.45
N LEU A 322 -2.76 12.70 5.41
CA LEU A 322 -1.50 12.00 5.67
C LEU A 322 -1.05 11.17 4.47
N SER A 323 -1.98 10.51 3.78
CA SER A 323 -1.69 9.76 2.56
C SER A 323 -1.14 10.65 1.44
N LYS A 324 -1.70 11.85 1.24
CA LYS A 324 -1.20 12.85 0.27
C LYS A 324 0.20 13.36 0.61
N LEU A 325 0.54 13.42 1.89
CA LEU A 325 1.89 13.72 2.36
C LEU A 325 2.86 12.54 2.22
N GLY A 326 2.36 11.37 1.79
CA GLY A 326 3.16 10.16 1.64
C GLY A 326 3.55 9.50 2.96
N ILE A 327 2.77 9.71 4.01
CA ILE A 327 2.96 9.15 5.35
C ILE A 327 2.27 7.78 5.43
N ASN A 328 2.95 6.81 6.03
CA ASN A 328 2.44 5.46 6.25
C ASN A 328 1.68 5.38 7.59
N VAL A 329 0.38 5.26 7.54
CA VAL A 329 -0.49 5.33 8.72
C VAL A 329 -1.06 3.97 9.10
N THR A 330 -1.10 3.70 10.40
CA THR A 330 -1.87 2.62 11.02
C THR A 330 -2.71 3.16 12.18
N CYS A 331 -3.77 2.43 12.54
CA CYS A 331 -4.63 2.80 13.66
C CYS A 331 -4.99 1.55 14.48
N GLU A 332 -5.15 1.72 15.80
CA GLU A 332 -5.91 0.74 16.57
C GLU A 332 -7.35 0.66 16.05
N PRO A 333 -7.99 -0.54 16.08
CA PRO A 333 -9.38 -0.72 15.65
C PRO A 333 -10.38 -0.20 16.69
N GLU A 334 -10.10 0.96 17.27
CA GLU A 334 -10.90 1.59 18.31
C GLU A 334 -11.45 2.93 17.84
N ARG A 335 -12.69 3.25 18.24
CA ARG A 335 -13.31 4.53 17.92
C ARG A 335 -13.17 5.49 19.10
N GLU A 336 -12.88 6.76 18.82
CA GLU A 336 -12.75 7.79 19.86
C GLU A 336 -14.01 7.92 20.71
N THR A 337 -15.18 7.79 20.08
CA THR A 337 -16.49 7.83 20.75
C THR A 337 -17.44 6.81 20.16
N ARG A 338 -18.48 6.42 20.92
CA ARG A 338 -19.57 5.56 20.40
C ARG A 338 -20.39 6.26 19.32
N ASN A 339 -20.44 7.59 19.34
CA ASN A 339 -21.08 8.41 18.31
C ASN A 339 -20.01 8.88 17.34
N LEU A 340 -20.14 8.49 16.06
CA LEU A 340 -19.31 9.05 14.99
C LEU A 340 -19.57 10.56 14.93
N PHE A 341 -18.56 11.37 15.23
CA PHE A 341 -18.62 12.83 15.00
C PHE A 341 -18.70 13.18 13.51
N ASN A 342 -18.40 12.22 12.64
CA ASN A 342 -18.44 12.36 11.19
C ASN A 342 -19.48 11.40 10.60
N ARG A 343 -20.66 11.89 10.41
CA ARG A 343 -21.60 11.45 9.38
C ARG A 343 -21.86 12.61 8.46
#